data_b6176be524d3eb93c83b7cd636243512
#
_entry.id   b6176be524d3eb93c83b7cd636243512
#
_cell.length_a   1.000
_cell.length_b   1.000
_cell.length_c   1.000
_cell.angle_alpha   90.00
_cell.angle_beta   90.00
_cell.angle_gamma   90.00
#
_symmetry.space_group_name_H-M   'P 1'
#
loop_
_entity.id
_entity.type
_entity.pdbx_description
1 polymer ?
#
loop_
_entity_poly.entity_id
_entity_poly.type
_entity_poly.pdbx_seq_one_letter_code
_entity_poly.pdbx_strand_id
1 'polypeptide(L)'
;MKTIRVVAAVICDSICEKKKIFATARGYGDFKGQWEFPGGKIEEGETPQQALVREIREELETKITVGDLITTIEYDYPAFHLSMDCFWCEVAEGELKLLEAEEARWLTKDTLFDVEWLPADITIVE
;
A
#
# COMPACT_ATOMS: atom_id res chain seq x y z
N MET A 1 2.55 20.14 -13.87
CA MET A 1 2.10 19.37 -12.69
C MET A 1 3.23 18.49 -12.19
N LYS A 2 3.45 18.47 -10.89
CA LYS A 2 4.51 17.66 -10.29
C LYS A 2 4.12 16.17 -10.27
N THR A 3 5.07 15.30 -10.59
CA THR A 3 4.87 13.85 -10.48
C THR A 3 5.48 13.35 -9.17
N ILE A 4 4.69 12.64 -8.40
CA ILE A 4 5.14 12.00 -7.16
C ILE A 4 5.18 10.50 -7.39
N ARG A 5 6.36 9.89 -7.21
CA ARG A 5 6.56 8.45 -7.36
C ARG A 5 6.47 7.76 -6.02
N VAL A 6 5.55 6.82 -5.91
CA VAL A 6 5.31 6.07 -4.67
C VAL A 6 5.27 4.58 -4.95
N VAL A 7 5.34 3.80 -3.89
CA VAL A 7 5.18 2.35 -3.93
C VAL A 7 4.06 1.95 -2.98
N ALA A 8 3.38 0.85 -3.29
CA ALA A 8 2.33 0.31 -2.44
C ALA A 8 2.51 -1.20 -2.29
N ALA A 9 2.33 -1.68 -1.07
CA ALA A 9 2.41 -3.10 -0.75
C ALA A 9 1.01 -3.69 -0.64
N VAL A 10 0.68 -4.60 -1.55
CA VAL A 10 -0.51 -5.42 -1.40
C VAL A 10 -0.08 -6.64 -0.60
N ILE A 11 -0.11 -6.49 0.73
CA ILE A 11 0.34 -7.54 1.65
C ILE A 11 -0.76 -8.59 1.74
N CYS A 12 -0.46 -9.80 1.33
CA CYS A 12 -1.40 -10.91 1.37
C CYS A 12 -1.00 -11.93 2.45
N ASP A 13 -1.91 -12.84 2.76
CA ASP A 13 -1.65 -13.91 3.72
C ASP A 13 -0.52 -14.82 3.23
N SER A 14 -0.49 -15.07 1.91
CA SER A 14 0.56 -15.83 1.24
C SER A 14 0.60 -15.43 -0.23
N ILE A 15 1.80 -15.21 -0.78
CA ILE A 15 1.96 -14.88 -2.21
C ILE A 15 1.41 -16.02 -3.07
N CYS A 16 1.48 -17.25 -2.58
CA CYS A 16 0.96 -18.42 -3.30
C CYS A 16 -0.56 -18.50 -3.32
N GLU A 17 -1.23 -18.12 -2.24
CA GLU A 17 -2.68 -18.27 -2.09
C GLU A 17 -3.48 -16.99 -2.33
N LYS A 18 -2.99 -15.86 -1.83
CA LYS A 18 -3.62 -14.53 -1.99
C LYS A 18 -5.11 -14.49 -1.60
N LYS A 19 -5.44 -15.12 -0.49
CA LYS A 19 -6.84 -15.17 0.00
C LYS A 19 -7.28 -13.92 0.74
N LYS A 20 -6.34 -13.24 1.37
CA LYS A 20 -6.59 -12.03 2.15
C LYS A 20 -5.54 -10.98 1.81
N ILE A 21 -5.95 -9.72 1.80
CA ILE A 21 -5.05 -8.59 1.62
C ILE A 21 -5.20 -7.62 2.78
N PHE A 22 -4.10 -6.98 3.15
CA PHE A 22 -4.03 -6.05 4.27
C PHE A 22 -4.20 -4.61 3.78
N ALA A 23 -5.11 -3.87 4.41
CA ALA A 23 -5.34 -2.47 4.08
C ALA A 23 -5.36 -1.64 5.36
N THR A 24 -5.01 -0.36 5.24
CA THR A 24 -4.98 0.57 6.37
C THR A 24 -5.82 1.80 6.07
N ALA A 25 -6.42 2.37 7.12
CA ALA A 25 -7.14 3.63 7.03
C ALA A 25 -6.18 4.77 7.39
N ARG A 26 -6.16 5.80 6.53
CA ARG A 26 -5.28 6.96 6.74
C ARG A 26 -5.73 7.74 7.97
N GLY A 27 -4.80 8.00 8.90
CA GLY A 27 -5.09 8.68 10.16
C GLY A 27 -4.92 10.19 10.13
N TYR A 28 -4.54 10.78 8.99
CA TYR A 28 -4.23 12.20 8.89
C TYR A 28 -4.46 12.74 7.48
N GLY A 29 -4.45 14.05 7.34
CA GLY A 29 -4.50 14.73 6.05
C GLY A 29 -5.88 14.80 5.43
N ASP A 30 -5.93 15.23 4.17
CA ASP A 30 -7.18 15.46 3.44
C ASP A 30 -8.02 14.20 3.21
N PHE A 31 -7.36 13.05 3.19
CA PHE A 31 -8.02 11.78 2.93
C PHE A 31 -8.17 10.91 4.18
N LYS A 32 -8.17 11.57 5.36
CA LYS A 32 -8.34 10.87 6.63
C LYS A 32 -9.60 10.00 6.62
N GLY A 33 -9.45 8.75 7.07
CA GLY A 33 -10.55 7.81 7.13
C GLY A 33 -10.73 6.98 5.86
N GLN A 34 -10.06 7.34 4.76
CA GLN A 34 -10.09 6.54 3.54
C GLN A 34 -9.01 5.46 3.60
N TRP A 35 -9.25 4.37 2.90
CA TRP A 35 -8.40 3.18 2.97
C TRP A 35 -7.41 3.11 1.83
N GLU A 36 -6.25 2.55 2.11
CA GLU A 36 -5.16 2.45 1.15
C GLU A 36 -4.30 1.21 1.42
N PHE A 37 -3.50 0.83 0.44
CA PHE A 37 -2.44 -0.15 0.66
C PHE A 37 -1.25 0.59 1.26
N PRO A 38 -0.59 0.03 2.29
CA PRO A 38 0.56 0.70 2.90
C PRO A 38 1.72 0.87 1.92
N GLY A 39 2.47 1.94 2.09
CA GLY A 39 3.61 2.27 1.23
C GLY A 39 4.02 3.71 1.43
N GLY A 40 4.72 4.28 0.46
CA GLY A 40 5.16 5.66 0.55
C GLY A 40 6.03 6.08 -0.62
N LYS A 41 6.70 7.21 -0.47
CA LYS A 41 7.52 7.80 -1.54
C LYS A 41 8.83 7.05 -1.75
N ILE A 42 9.23 6.94 -3.02
CA ILE A 42 10.55 6.42 -3.38
C ILE A 42 11.55 7.55 -3.18
N GLU A 43 12.61 7.29 -2.42
CA GLU A 43 13.69 8.24 -2.20
C GLU A 43 14.77 8.09 -3.27
N GLU A 44 15.56 9.15 -3.46
CA GLU A 44 16.64 9.16 -4.43
C GLU A 44 17.63 8.02 -4.13
N GLY A 45 17.98 7.29 -5.18
CA GLY A 45 18.92 6.17 -5.07
C GLY A 45 18.30 4.84 -4.68
N GLU A 46 17.00 4.82 -4.37
CA GLU A 46 16.29 3.58 -4.04
C GLU A 46 15.63 2.96 -5.27
N THR A 47 15.62 1.63 -5.32
CA THR A 47 14.73 0.92 -6.22
C THR A 47 13.32 0.93 -5.61
N PRO A 48 12.25 0.71 -6.40
CA PRO A 48 10.89 0.62 -5.84
C PRO A 48 10.80 -0.43 -4.73
N GLN A 49 11.43 -1.60 -4.91
CA GLN A 49 11.42 -2.67 -3.91
C GLN A 49 12.11 -2.25 -2.60
N GLN A 50 13.25 -1.57 -2.71
CA GLN A 50 13.96 -1.06 -1.53
C GLN A 50 13.13 -0.03 -0.77
N ALA A 51 12.50 0.88 -1.49
CA ALA A 51 11.61 1.89 -0.91
C ALA A 51 10.48 1.22 -0.15
N LEU A 52 9.88 0.19 -0.73
CA LEU A 52 8.75 -0.52 -0.13
C LEU A 52 9.14 -1.22 1.17
N VAL A 53 10.27 -1.93 1.18
CA VAL A 53 10.77 -2.59 2.39
C VAL A 53 11.00 -1.56 3.50
N ARG A 54 11.61 -0.42 3.17
CA ARG A 54 11.86 0.66 4.13
C ARG A 54 10.56 1.25 4.68
N GLU A 55 9.63 1.60 3.79
CA GLU A 55 8.35 2.21 4.19
C GLU A 55 7.52 1.31 5.09
N ILE A 56 7.45 0.02 4.78
CA ILE A 56 6.69 -0.92 5.61
C ILE A 56 7.34 -1.11 6.97
N ARG A 57 8.68 -1.10 7.04
CA ARG A 57 9.38 -1.14 8.32
C ARG A 57 9.06 0.10 9.16
N GLU A 58 9.02 1.27 8.54
CA GLU A 58 8.72 2.52 9.24
C GLU A 58 7.26 2.61 9.70
N GLU A 59 6.32 2.20 8.85
CA GLU A 59 4.89 2.31 9.14
C GLU A 59 4.36 1.19 10.04
N LEU A 60 4.82 -0.03 9.84
CA LEU A 60 4.24 -1.22 10.47
C LEU A 60 5.23 -2.02 11.32
N GLU A 61 6.47 -1.55 11.41
CA GLU A 61 7.55 -2.26 12.14
C GLU A 61 7.69 -3.71 11.70
N THR A 62 7.53 -3.98 10.42
CA THR A 62 7.44 -5.34 9.88
C THR A 62 8.38 -5.49 8.71
N LYS A 63 9.03 -6.64 8.61
CA LYS A 63 9.83 -7.00 7.46
C LYS A 63 8.98 -7.81 6.49
N ILE A 64 8.95 -7.39 5.23
CA ILE A 64 8.19 -8.05 4.18
C ILE A 64 9.09 -8.64 3.11
N THR A 65 8.56 -9.64 2.41
CA THR A 65 9.12 -10.14 1.16
C THR A 65 8.33 -9.49 0.03
N VAL A 66 9.02 -8.83 -0.89
CA VAL A 66 8.41 -8.19 -2.05
C VAL A 66 8.37 -9.19 -3.21
N GLY A 67 7.20 -9.46 -3.72
CA GLY A 67 6.99 -10.36 -4.85
C GLY A 67 6.89 -9.60 -6.18
N ASP A 68 6.05 -10.09 -7.07
CA ASP A 68 5.90 -9.53 -8.42
C ASP A 68 5.18 -8.19 -8.44
N LEU A 69 5.56 -7.35 -9.41
CA LEU A 69 4.83 -6.12 -9.69
C LEU A 69 3.44 -6.48 -10.21
N ILE A 70 2.41 -5.93 -9.59
CA ILE A 70 1.03 -6.11 -10.04
C ILE A 70 0.77 -5.18 -11.22
N THR A 71 1.01 -3.89 -11.02
CA THR A 71 0.79 -2.86 -12.02
C THR A 71 1.37 -1.53 -11.52
N THR A 72 1.51 -0.57 -12.44
CA THR A 72 1.84 0.81 -12.09
C THR A 72 0.60 1.65 -12.34
N ILE A 73 0.11 2.31 -11.30
CA ILE A 73 -1.07 3.16 -11.39
C ILE A 73 -0.64 4.61 -11.62
N GLU A 74 -1.22 5.22 -12.65
CA GLU A 74 -1.04 6.63 -12.93
C GLU A 74 -2.36 7.34 -12.64
N TYR A 75 -2.35 8.31 -11.74
CA TYR A 75 -3.56 9.00 -11.34
C TYR A 75 -3.31 10.50 -11.13
N ASP A 76 -4.17 11.33 -11.69
CA ASP A 76 -4.08 12.78 -11.55
C ASP A 76 -4.97 13.26 -10.41
N TYR A 77 -4.32 13.69 -9.31
CA TYR A 77 -5.00 14.43 -8.26
C TYR A 77 -4.96 15.92 -8.63
N PRO A 78 -5.81 16.76 -8.04
CA PRO A 78 -5.84 18.20 -8.40
C PRO A 78 -4.49 18.91 -8.31
N ALA A 79 -3.66 18.54 -7.32
CA ALA A 79 -2.39 19.22 -7.06
C ALA A 79 -1.17 18.54 -7.68
N PHE A 80 -1.26 17.25 -8.09
CA PHE A 80 -0.11 16.50 -8.55
C PHE A 80 -0.52 15.25 -9.33
N HIS A 81 0.45 14.71 -10.09
CA HIS A 81 0.31 13.41 -10.75
C HIS A 81 0.95 12.33 -9.87
N LEU A 82 0.19 11.27 -9.58
CA LEU A 82 0.69 10.14 -8.80
C LEU A 82 1.10 9.01 -9.74
N SER A 83 2.32 8.48 -9.54
CA SER A 83 2.78 7.27 -10.21
C SER A 83 3.08 6.25 -9.11
N MET A 84 2.29 5.19 -9.05
CA MET A 84 2.35 4.22 -7.96
C MET A 84 2.63 2.82 -8.45
N ASP A 85 3.78 2.27 -8.05
CA ASP A 85 4.16 0.88 -8.34
C ASP A 85 3.61 -0.02 -7.24
N CYS A 86 2.78 -1.00 -7.61
CA CYS A 86 2.09 -1.87 -6.67
C CYS A 86 2.63 -3.29 -6.76
N PHE A 87 3.04 -3.83 -5.63
CA PHE A 87 3.68 -5.16 -5.55
C PHE A 87 2.91 -6.09 -4.62
N TRP A 88 2.87 -7.37 -4.99
CA TRP A 88 2.46 -8.43 -4.06
C TRP A 88 3.52 -8.56 -2.98
N CYS A 89 3.10 -8.64 -1.72
CA CYS A 89 4.01 -8.79 -0.59
C CYS A 89 3.44 -9.78 0.42
N GLU A 90 4.33 -10.34 1.25
CA GLU A 90 3.92 -11.12 2.42
C GLU A 90 4.85 -10.81 3.58
N VAL A 91 4.38 -11.03 4.80
CA VAL A 91 5.19 -10.80 6.00
C VAL A 91 6.30 -11.84 6.08
N ALA A 92 7.55 -11.38 6.17
CA ALA A 92 8.71 -12.26 6.31
C ALA A 92 9.07 -12.45 7.79
N GLU A 93 9.05 -11.37 8.57
CA GLU A 93 9.37 -11.40 9.99
C GLU A 93 8.58 -10.33 10.73
N GLY A 94 8.20 -10.62 11.97
CA GLY A 94 7.51 -9.69 12.85
C GLY A 94 6.00 -9.72 12.68
N GLU A 95 5.34 -8.77 13.31
CA GLU A 95 3.89 -8.60 13.27
C GLU A 95 3.57 -7.23 12.70
N LEU A 96 2.42 -7.11 12.03
CA LEU A 96 1.96 -5.83 11.51
C LEU A 96 1.48 -4.95 12.66
N LYS A 97 2.17 -3.83 12.88
CA LYS A 97 1.85 -2.86 13.92
C LYS A 97 1.39 -1.55 13.31
N LEU A 98 0.39 -0.90 13.90
CA LEU A 98 -0.12 0.37 13.42
C LEU A 98 0.61 1.52 14.09
N LEU A 99 1.62 2.09 13.43
CA LEU A 99 2.36 3.24 13.93
C LEU A 99 1.79 4.57 13.45
N GLU A 100 1.26 4.60 12.23
CA GLU A 100 0.76 5.84 11.61
C GLU A 100 -0.69 5.76 11.17
N ALA A 101 -1.21 4.56 10.92
CA ALA A 101 -2.57 4.37 10.45
C ALA A 101 -3.58 4.43 11.60
N GLU A 102 -4.79 4.87 11.29
CA GLU A 102 -5.89 4.92 12.26
C GLU A 102 -6.47 3.54 12.52
N GLU A 103 -6.56 2.70 11.50
CA GLU A 103 -7.16 1.38 11.55
C GLU A 103 -6.57 0.48 10.48
N ALA A 104 -6.69 -0.82 10.64
CA ALA A 104 -6.27 -1.80 9.65
C ALA A 104 -7.23 -2.98 9.61
N ARG A 105 -7.34 -3.60 8.43
CA ARG A 105 -8.17 -4.79 8.24
C ARG A 105 -7.53 -5.73 7.23
N TRP A 106 -7.74 -7.02 7.46
CA TRP A 106 -7.52 -8.04 6.45
C TRP A 106 -8.81 -8.18 5.64
N LEU A 107 -8.74 -8.01 4.34
CA LEU A 107 -9.90 -8.07 3.45
C LEU A 107 -9.83 -9.29 2.55
N THR A 108 -10.97 -9.94 2.37
CA THR A 108 -11.11 -11.06 1.43
C THR A 108 -11.75 -10.54 0.15
N LYS A 109 -11.84 -11.40 -0.87
CA LYS A 109 -12.52 -11.06 -2.12
C LYS A 109 -13.95 -10.54 -1.88
N ASP A 110 -14.64 -11.10 -0.89
CA ASP A 110 -16.03 -10.72 -0.59
C ASP A 110 -16.15 -9.43 0.22
N THR A 111 -15.08 -8.99 0.88
CA THR A 111 -15.09 -7.81 1.76
C THR A 111 -14.29 -6.63 1.21
N LEU A 112 -13.73 -6.72 0.00
CA LEU A 112 -12.90 -5.65 -0.58
C LEU A 112 -13.60 -4.30 -0.63
N PHE A 113 -14.89 -4.26 -0.87
CA PHE A 113 -15.63 -3.00 -0.96
C PHE A 113 -16.37 -2.61 0.32
N ASP A 114 -16.06 -3.26 1.45
CA ASP A 114 -16.61 -2.87 2.76
C ASP A 114 -15.95 -1.61 3.32
N VAL A 115 -14.91 -1.11 2.66
CA VAL A 115 -14.17 0.09 3.06
C VAL A 115 -14.14 1.09 1.90
N GLU A 116 -13.96 2.38 2.24
CA GLU A 116 -13.83 3.44 1.24
C GLU A 116 -12.35 3.60 0.85
N TRP A 117 -12.01 3.18 -0.36
CA TRP A 117 -10.65 3.26 -0.87
C TRP A 117 -10.31 4.67 -1.36
N LEU A 118 -9.03 5.05 -1.22
CA LEU A 118 -8.50 6.23 -1.89
C LEU A 118 -8.61 6.04 -3.41
N PRO A 119 -8.83 7.13 -4.19
CA PRO A 119 -9.04 7.02 -5.64
C PRO A 119 -7.99 6.21 -6.40
N ALA A 120 -6.72 6.40 -6.09
CA ALA A 120 -5.65 5.65 -6.77
C ALA A 120 -5.68 4.17 -6.39
N ASP A 121 -5.97 3.85 -5.13
CA ASP A 121 -5.96 2.49 -4.63
C ASP A 121 -7.15 1.66 -5.13
N ILE A 122 -8.30 2.27 -5.32
CA ILE A 122 -9.48 1.55 -5.82
C ILE A 122 -9.25 0.97 -7.22
N THR A 123 -8.37 1.57 -7.99
CA THR A 123 -8.00 1.10 -9.31
C THR A 123 -7.36 -0.29 -9.26
N ILE A 124 -6.65 -0.60 -8.18
CA ILE A 124 -6.02 -1.91 -7.96
C ILE A 124 -7.08 -2.95 -7.59
N VAL A 125 -8.07 -2.52 -6.79
CA VAL A 125 -9.11 -3.39 -6.24
C VAL A 125 -10.09 -3.85 -7.32
N GLU A 126 -10.33 -3.02 -8.28
CA GLU A 126 -11.26 -3.32 -9.40
C GLU A 126 -10.71 -4.31 -10.42
#